data_64caf9ecb3e272235082feee595eedfe
#
_entry.id   64caf9ecb3e272235082feee595eedfe
#
_cell.length_a   1.000
_cell.length_b   1.000
_cell.length_c   1.000
_cell.angle_alpha   90.00
_cell.angle_beta   90.00
_cell.angle_gamma   90.00
#
_symmetry.space_group_name_H-M   'P 1'
#
loop_
_entity.id
_entity.type
_entity.pdbx_description
1 polymer ?
#
loop_
_entity_poly.entity_id
_entity_poly.type
_entity_poly.pdbx_seq_one_letter_code
_entity_poly.pdbx_strand_id
1 'polypeptide(L)'
;MIILSAMLLGTIFPMQAIKEIPVDFECDINSVNRTEHDVHRFGLASDDGGWCVVRKSNHPDDKVGYGGLYIFRSPYTDEWNEPQFYCVDLICTACAAKGIESTVRKYTLWDVCCDKCGNIFNVTDGRPVRSTTRHSLLTYVVDMVGDGRIRVHNDEGLKQRNMLWGDTKY
;
A
#
# COMPACT_ATOMS: atom_id res chain seq x y z
N MET A 1 57.18 -14.17 7.95
CA MET A 1 55.93 -13.70 8.59
C MET A 1 55.07 -13.12 7.50
N ILE A 2 54.12 -13.91 6.99
CA ILE A 2 53.26 -13.58 5.84
C ILE A 2 51.91 -13.14 6.44
N ILE A 3 51.56 -11.88 6.28
CA ILE A 3 50.27 -11.34 6.72
C ILE A 3 49.25 -11.61 5.60
N LEU A 4 48.36 -12.58 5.81
CA LEU A 4 47.22 -12.81 4.94
C LEU A 4 46.18 -11.72 5.23
N SER A 5 46.06 -10.78 4.29
CA SER A 5 44.96 -9.81 4.29
C SER A 5 43.71 -10.49 3.76
N ALA A 6 42.78 -10.84 4.64
CA ALA A 6 41.47 -11.32 4.26
C ALA A 6 40.61 -10.14 3.74
N MET A 7 40.49 -10.07 2.42
CA MET A 7 39.49 -9.19 1.80
C MET A 7 38.09 -9.72 2.14
N LEU A 8 37.36 -9.00 2.99
CA LEU A 8 35.92 -9.16 3.15
C LEU A 8 35.24 -8.70 1.83
N LEU A 9 34.94 -9.67 0.98
CA LEU A 9 34.00 -9.48 -0.11
C LEU A 9 32.61 -9.29 0.52
N GLY A 10 32.24 -8.05 0.70
CA GLY A 10 30.85 -7.71 1.01
C GLY A 10 29.96 -8.20 -0.12
N THR A 11 29.20 -9.24 0.12
CA THR A 11 28.16 -9.71 -0.79
C THR A 11 27.11 -8.61 -0.90
N ILE A 12 27.18 -7.83 -1.98
CA ILE A 12 26.11 -6.92 -2.38
C ILE A 12 24.97 -7.82 -2.81
N PHE A 13 24.02 -8.08 -1.91
CA PHE A 13 22.77 -8.72 -2.30
C PHE A 13 22.08 -7.76 -3.26
N PRO A 14 21.72 -8.17 -4.47
CA PRO A 14 20.95 -7.35 -5.36
C PRO A 14 19.63 -7.03 -4.66
N MET A 15 19.32 -5.74 -4.57
CA MET A 15 18.05 -5.25 -4.06
C MET A 15 16.95 -5.86 -4.92
N GLN A 16 16.25 -6.85 -4.38
CA GLN A 16 15.19 -7.53 -5.10
C GLN A 16 14.01 -6.54 -5.21
N ALA A 17 13.79 -6.05 -6.43
CA ALA A 17 12.59 -5.27 -6.70
C ALA A 17 11.38 -6.13 -6.35
N ILE A 18 10.44 -5.56 -5.59
CA ILE A 18 9.18 -6.26 -5.26
C ILE A 18 8.47 -6.47 -6.59
N LYS A 19 8.29 -7.75 -6.96
CA LYS A 19 7.61 -8.11 -8.20
C LYS A 19 6.14 -7.74 -8.06
N GLU A 20 5.63 -6.97 -9.01
CA GLU A 20 4.22 -6.62 -9.04
C GLU A 20 3.35 -7.89 -9.15
N ILE A 21 2.35 -8.00 -8.30
CA ILE A 21 1.35 -9.07 -8.35
C ILE A 21 -0.01 -8.48 -8.71
N PRO A 22 -0.88 -9.24 -9.37
CA PRO A 22 -2.21 -8.77 -9.71
C PRO A 22 -3.01 -8.38 -8.47
N VAL A 23 -3.71 -7.26 -8.56
CA VAL A 23 -4.71 -6.83 -7.58
C VAL A 23 -6.02 -6.65 -8.31
N ASP A 24 -7.07 -7.26 -7.79
CA ASP A 24 -8.46 -7.13 -8.25
C ASP A 24 -9.38 -7.49 -7.09
N PHE A 25 -9.99 -6.49 -6.50
CA PHE A 25 -10.83 -6.63 -5.33
C PHE A 25 -12.01 -5.67 -5.42
N GLU A 26 -13.23 -6.17 -5.26
CA GLU A 26 -14.43 -5.35 -5.21
C GLU A 26 -15.11 -5.45 -3.86
N CYS A 27 -15.65 -4.35 -3.36
CA CYS A 27 -16.50 -4.36 -2.19
C CYS A 27 -17.58 -3.27 -2.25
N ASP A 28 -18.68 -3.52 -1.58
CA ASP A 28 -19.68 -2.52 -1.25
C ASP A 28 -19.24 -1.78 0.02
N ILE A 29 -18.93 -0.47 -0.11
CA ILE A 29 -18.41 0.34 0.99
C ILE A 29 -19.39 0.55 2.13
N ASN A 30 -20.70 0.33 1.92
CA ASN A 30 -21.74 0.45 2.93
C ASN A 30 -21.95 -0.85 3.71
N SER A 31 -21.62 -2.00 3.08
CA SER A 31 -21.85 -3.33 3.62
C SER A 31 -20.57 -4.19 3.77
N VAL A 32 -19.40 -3.54 3.82
CA VAL A 32 -18.12 -4.26 4.03
C VAL A 32 -18.23 -5.19 5.23
N ASN A 33 -17.84 -6.44 5.04
CA ASN A 33 -17.89 -7.45 6.07
C ASN A 33 -16.91 -7.14 7.22
N ARG A 34 -17.45 -6.57 8.29
CA ARG A 34 -16.67 -6.14 9.45
C ARG A 34 -16.10 -7.29 10.28
N THR A 35 -16.55 -8.52 10.05
CA THR A 35 -16.00 -9.72 10.70
C THR A 35 -14.75 -10.24 9.98
N GLU A 36 -14.60 -9.93 8.70
CA GLU A 36 -13.46 -10.33 7.88
C GLU A 36 -12.41 -9.23 7.74
N HIS A 37 -12.83 -7.96 7.85
CA HIS A 37 -11.99 -6.80 7.60
C HIS A 37 -12.05 -5.80 8.76
N ASP A 38 -10.92 -5.19 9.05
CA ASP A 38 -10.88 -4.04 9.96
C ASP A 38 -11.46 -2.82 9.24
N VAL A 39 -12.62 -2.33 9.70
CA VAL A 39 -13.34 -1.23 9.04
C VAL A 39 -13.63 -0.12 10.04
N HIS A 40 -13.34 1.12 9.65
CA HIS A 40 -13.67 2.31 10.42
C HIS A 40 -14.29 3.40 9.52
N ARG A 41 -15.55 3.74 9.77
CA ARG A 41 -16.30 4.82 9.08
C ARG A 41 -16.15 4.80 7.55
N PHE A 42 -16.13 3.62 6.95
CA PHE A 42 -15.82 3.47 5.52
C PHE A 42 -17.00 3.75 4.59
N GLY A 43 -18.22 3.86 5.09
CA GLY A 43 -19.43 4.08 4.31
C GLY A 43 -19.50 5.45 3.62
N LEU A 44 -20.36 5.59 2.61
CA LEU A 44 -20.59 6.85 1.88
C LEU A 44 -21.11 7.98 2.78
N ALA A 45 -21.84 7.65 3.84
CA ALA A 45 -22.39 8.63 4.79
C ALA A 45 -21.35 9.16 5.79
N SER A 46 -20.05 8.78 5.66
CA SER A 46 -19.02 9.23 6.59
C SER A 46 -18.35 10.51 6.11
N ASP A 47 -18.64 11.62 6.73
CA ASP A 47 -18.05 12.93 6.40
C ASP A 47 -16.60 13.10 6.93
N ASP A 48 -16.20 12.28 7.90
CA ASP A 48 -14.87 12.37 8.56
C ASP A 48 -13.79 11.57 7.86
N GLY A 49 -14.09 10.97 6.70
CA GLY A 49 -13.24 9.97 6.07
C GLY A 49 -13.32 8.61 6.78
N GLY A 50 -12.62 7.63 6.26
CA GLY A 50 -12.65 6.29 6.81
C GLY A 50 -11.58 5.38 6.20
N TRP A 51 -11.48 4.16 6.71
CA TRP A 51 -10.54 3.18 6.19
C TRP A 51 -11.06 1.76 6.33
N CYS A 52 -10.56 0.90 5.45
CA CYS A 52 -10.80 -0.53 5.48
C CYS A 52 -9.47 -1.26 5.26
N VAL A 53 -9.20 -2.28 6.07
CA VAL A 53 -8.04 -3.17 5.92
C VAL A 53 -8.50 -4.54 5.48
N VAL A 54 -8.08 -4.95 4.30
CA VAL A 54 -8.36 -6.26 3.71
C VAL A 54 -7.08 -7.08 3.72
N ARG A 55 -6.94 -8.03 4.65
CA ARG A 55 -5.71 -8.85 4.77
C ARG A 55 -5.77 -10.11 3.94
N LYS A 56 -6.96 -10.70 3.84
CA LYS A 56 -7.27 -11.90 3.05
C LYS A 56 -8.68 -11.76 2.53
N SER A 57 -8.96 -12.40 1.41
CA SER A 57 -10.33 -12.58 0.95
C SER A 57 -10.68 -14.06 0.99
N ASN A 58 -11.93 -14.36 1.34
CA ASN A 58 -12.50 -15.70 1.27
C ASN A 58 -13.00 -16.06 -0.15
N HIS A 59 -13.00 -15.08 -1.06
CA HIS A 59 -13.34 -15.30 -2.46
C HIS A 59 -12.08 -15.70 -3.24
N PRO A 60 -12.10 -16.85 -3.93
CA PRO A 60 -10.91 -17.37 -4.63
C PRO A 60 -10.45 -16.48 -5.79
N ASP A 61 -11.33 -15.63 -6.30
CA ASP A 61 -11.03 -14.72 -7.41
C ASP A 61 -10.41 -13.38 -6.94
N ASP A 62 -10.54 -13.04 -5.67
CA ASP A 62 -10.00 -11.81 -5.12
C ASP A 62 -8.47 -11.85 -5.04
N LYS A 63 -7.85 -10.80 -5.53
CA LYS A 63 -6.40 -10.59 -5.50
C LYS A 63 -6.10 -9.33 -4.70
N VAL A 64 -5.56 -9.51 -3.51
CA VAL A 64 -5.40 -8.45 -2.51
C VAL A 64 -3.96 -8.01 -2.26
N GLY A 65 -3.08 -8.14 -3.26
CA GLY A 65 -1.69 -7.71 -3.15
C GLY A 65 -0.80 -8.64 -2.31
N TYR A 66 0.32 -8.13 -1.84
CA TYR A 66 1.30 -8.90 -1.05
C TYR A 66 0.92 -9.04 0.41
N GLY A 67 0.60 -7.92 1.06
CA GLY A 67 0.30 -7.86 2.48
C GLY A 67 -1.18 -7.68 2.77
N GLY A 68 -1.98 -7.53 1.74
CA GLY A 68 -3.36 -7.07 1.79
C GLY A 68 -3.48 -5.60 1.39
N LEU A 69 -4.68 -5.05 1.49
CA LEU A 69 -5.02 -3.70 1.06
C LEU A 69 -5.34 -2.82 2.28
N TYR A 70 -4.80 -1.61 2.29
CA TYR A 70 -5.29 -0.53 3.12
C TYR A 70 -6.02 0.45 2.21
N ILE A 71 -7.35 0.48 2.29
CA ILE A 71 -8.21 1.34 1.50
C ILE A 71 -8.63 2.51 2.38
N PHE A 72 -8.36 3.73 1.93
CA PHE A 72 -8.66 4.95 2.64
C PHE A 72 -9.71 5.77 1.88
N ARG A 73 -10.76 6.18 2.57
CA ARG A 73 -11.71 7.17 2.08
C ARG A 73 -11.33 8.53 2.63
N SER A 74 -11.09 9.48 1.74
CA SER A 74 -10.83 10.88 2.10
C SER A 74 -12.06 11.51 2.76
N PRO A 75 -11.89 12.43 3.74
CA PRO A 75 -12.97 13.29 4.20
C PRO A 75 -13.35 14.35 3.15
N TYR A 76 -12.56 14.50 2.09
CA TYR A 76 -12.82 15.44 1.00
C TYR A 76 -13.35 14.71 -0.22
N THR A 77 -14.16 15.44 -0.99
CA THR A 77 -14.64 15.03 -2.31
C THR A 77 -13.76 15.65 -3.40
N ASP A 78 -13.89 15.17 -4.61
CA ASP A 78 -13.28 15.78 -5.79
C ASP A 78 -14.07 17.01 -6.28
N GLU A 79 -13.69 17.54 -7.44
CA GLU A 79 -14.34 18.70 -8.06
C GLU A 79 -15.79 18.44 -8.55
N TRP A 80 -16.18 17.18 -8.66
CA TRP A 80 -17.54 16.73 -9.01
C TRP A 80 -18.36 16.33 -7.78
N ASN A 81 -17.82 16.57 -6.57
CA ASN A 81 -18.41 16.17 -5.29
C ASN A 81 -18.51 14.66 -5.09
N GLU A 82 -17.64 13.90 -5.76
CA GLU A 82 -17.55 12.45 -5.62
C GLU A 82 -16.54 12.06 -4.51
N PRO A 83 -16.82 10.98 -3.76
CA PRO A 83 -15.92 10.50 -2.71
C PRO A 83 -14.58 10.05 -3.29
N GLN A 84 -13.48 10.50 -2.68
CA GLN A 84 -12.14 10.11 -3.08
C GLN A 84 -11.65 8.92 -2.26
N PHE A 85 -11.14 7.90 -2.96
CA PHE A 85 -10.55 6.71 -2.36
C PHE A 85 -9.10 6.55 -2.78
N TYR A 86 -8.28 6.02 -1.87
CA TYR A 86 -6.89 5.69 -2.10
C TYR A 86 -6.62 4.29 -1.57
N CYS A 87 -5.68 3.59 -2.17
CA CYS A 87 -5.30 2.26 -1.71
C CYS A 87 -3.79 2.06 -1.77
N VAL A 88 -3.24 1.51 -0.69
CA VAL A 88 -1.86 1.05 -0.63
C VAL A 88 -1.80 -0.42 -0.22
N ASP A 89 -0.75 -1.12 -0.67
CA ASP A 89 -0.44 -2.45 -0.14
C ASP A 89 0.00 -2.35 1.32
N LEU A 90 -0.42 -3.31 2.11
CA LEU A 90 0.01 -3.38 3.52
C LEU A 90 1.48 -3.76 3.68
N ILE A 91 2.15 -4.32 2.65
CA ILE A 91 3.56 -4.66 2.76
C ILE A 91 4.43 -3.41 2.92
N CYS A 92 5.33 -3.43 3.88
CA CYS A 92 6.36 -2.39 3.98
C CYS A 92 7.47 -2.64 2.96
N THR A 93 7.50 -1.86 1.89
CA THR A 93 8.49 -1.97 0.81
C THR A 93 9.92 -1.76 1.30
N ALA A 94 10.13 -0.87 2.28
CA ALA A 94 11.44 -0.62 2.89
C ALA A 94 11.98 -1.82 3.69
N CYS A 95 11.09 -2.59 4.32
CA CYS A 95 11.44 -3.84 4.98
C CYS A 95 11.65 -4.96 3.96
N ALA A 96 10.75 -5.08 2.99
CA ALA A 96 10.81 -6.10 1.95
C ALA A 96 12.09 -5.99 1.11
N ALA A 97 12.56 -4.77 0.81
CA ALA A 97 13.85 -4.53 0.15
C ALA A 97 15.07 -5.09 0.93
N LYS A 98 14.90 -5.36 2.23
CA LYS A 98 15.91 -5.97 3.11
C LYS A 98 15.62 -7.45 3.40
N GLY A 99 14.63 -8.05 2.71
CA GLY A 99 14.20 -9.43 2.95
C GLY A 99 13.43 -9.60 4.27
N ILE A 100 12.88 -8.51 4.84
CA ILE A 100 12.13 -8.53 6.10
C ILE A 100 10.65 -8.43 5.78
N GLU A 101 9.89 -9.44 6.13
CA GLU A 101 8.43 -9.40 6.05
C GLU A 101 7.87 -8.50 7.15
N SER A 102 7.12 -7.48 6.76
CA SER A 102 6.45 -6.56 7.68
C SER A 102 5.34 -5.83 6.97
N THR A 103 4.31 -5.44 7.72
CA THR A 103 3.19 -4.68 7.22
C THR A 103 3.13 -3.30 7.86
N VAL A 104 2.39 -2.41 7.20
CA VAL A 104 2.05 -1.10 7.74
C VAL A 104 0.66 -1.16 8.39
N ARG A 105 0.44 -0.24 9.32
CA ARG A 105 -0.86 -0.03 9.98
C ARG A 105 -1.19 1.45 10.02
N LYS A 106 -2.45 1.78 10.27
CA LYS A 106 -2.89 3.16 10.47
C LYS A 106 -2.06 3.87 11.53
N TYR A 107 -1.63 5.08 11.23
CA TYR A 107 -0.88 5.96 12.14
C TYR A 107 -1.61 7.28 12.37
N THR A 108 -1.84 8.08 11.33
CA THR A 108 -2.67 9.28 11.35
C THR A 108 -3.88 9.10 10.44
N LEU A 109 -4.62 10.19 10.16
CA LEU A 109 -5.68 10.14 9.14
C LEU A 109 -5.09 9.83 7.75
N TRP A 110 -3.95 10.45 7.42
CA TRP A 110 -3.33 10.42 6.09
C TRP A 110 -2.12 9.52 5.98
N ASP A 111 -1.71 8.90 7.08
CA ASP A 111 -0.45 8.16 7.11
C ASP A 111 -0.61 6.77 7.70
N VAL A 112 0.22 5.87 7.21
CA VAL A 112 0.44 4.54 7.77
C VAL A 112 1.90 4.40 8.24
N CYS A 113 2.13 3.56 9.23
CA CYS A 113 3.43 3.34 9.84
C CYS A 113 3.78 1.84 9.82
N CYS A 114 5.03 1.53 9.50
CA CYS A 114 5.53 0.17 9.62
C CYS A 114 5.92 -0.16 11.06
N ASP A 115 5.41 -1.27 11.56
CA ASP A 115 5.67 -1.72 12.95
C ASP A 115 7.13 -2.12 13.19
N LYS A 116 7.86 -2.58 12.15
CA LYS A 116 9.25 -3.04 12.31
C LYS A 116 10.29 -1.93 12.10
N CYS A 117 10.14 -1.12 11.07
CA CYS A 117 11.16 -0.11 10.75
C CYS A 117 10.77 1.32 11.16
N GLY A 118 9.53 1.53 11.61
CA GLY A 118 9.03 2.83 12.03
C GLY A 118 8.86 3.85 10.89
N ASN A 119 9.08 3.47 9.64
CA ASN A 119 8.88 4.37 8.51
C ASN A 119 7.39 4.71 8.36
N ILE A 120 7.11 5.99 8.10
CA ILE A 120 5.77 6.53 7.93
C ILE A 120 5.59 6.91 6.48
N PHE A 121 4.43 6.51 5.91
CA PHE A 121 4.09 6.71 4.50
C PHE A 121 2.73 7.38 4.39
N ASN A 122 2.59 8.29 3.42
CA ASN A 122 1.30 8.88 3.09
C ASN A 122 0.44 7.88 2.30
N VAL A 123 -0.86 7.81 2.63
CA VAL A 123 -1.77 6.83 2.01
C VAL A 123 -2.24 7.25 0.62
N THR A 124 -2.11 8.53 0.24
CA THR A 124 -2.61 9.01 -1.05
C THR A 124 -1.68 8.70 -2.21
N ASP A 125 -0.37 8.68 -1.95
CA ASP A 125 0.66 8.47 -2.98
C ASP A 125 1.73 7.44 -2.60
N GLY A 126 1.62 6.84 -1.41
CA GLY A 126 2.56 5.84 -0.89
C GLY A 126 3.92 6.39 -0.49
N ARG A 127 4.18 7.70 -0.63
CA ARG A 127 5.50 8.29 -0.38
C ARG A 127 5.87 8.28 1.09
N PRO A 128 7.18 8.12 1.40
CA PRO A 128 7.65 8.26 2.76
C PRO A 128 7.54 9.72 3.23
N VAL A 129 6.84 9.94 4.33
CA VAL A 129 6.66 11.26 4.96
C VAL A 129 7.76 11.51 5.99
N ARG A 130 8.02 10.50 6.82
CA ARG A 130 9.08 10.53 7.83
C ARG A 130 9.79 9.20 7.82
N SER A 131 10.99 9.17 7.23
CA SER A 131 11.59 7.90 6.90
C SER A 131 13.10 8.04 6.62
N THR A 132 13.81 6.96 6.82
CA THR A 132 15.20 6.77 6.38
C THR A 132 15.28 6.07 5.01
N THR A 133 14.12 5.78 4.41
CA THR A 133 14.01 5.09 3.12
C THR A 133 13.53 6.01 2.00
N ARG A 134 13.90 5.67 0.78
CA ARG A 134 13.35 6.26 -0.45
C ARG A 134 12.29 5.38 -1.11
N HIS A 135 12.02 4.19 -0.55
CA HIS A 135 11.01 3.27 -1.07
C HIS A 135 9.62 3.79 -0.74
N SER A 136 8.79 3.95 -1.75
CA SER A 136 7.35 4.21 -1.59
C SER A 136 6.59 2.90 -1.42
N LEU A 137 5.43 2.94 -0.77
CA LEU A 137 4.50 1.81 -0.79
C LEU A 137 3.95 1.59 -2.20
N LEU A 138 3.50 0.37 -2.48
CA LEU A 138 2.73 0.08 -3.69
C LEU A 138 1.36 0.73 -3.55
N THR A 139 0.93 1.46 -4.57
CA THR A 139 -0.39 2.10 -4.64
C THR A 139 -1.22 1.44 -5.73
N TYR A 140 -2.53 1.41 -5.53
CA TYR A 140 -3.49 0.79 -6.45
C TYR A 140 -4.56 1.79 -6.86
N VAL A 141 -5.16 1.60 -8.03
CA VAL A 141 -6.31 2.38 -8.49
C VAL A 141 -7.53 1.96 -7.69
N VAL A 142 -8.36 2.94 -7.35
CA VAL A 142 -9.67 2.69 -6.75
C VAL A 142 -10.71 3.41 -7.60
N ASP A 143 -11.55 2.64 -8.26
CA ASP A 143 -12.66 3.16 -9.07
C ASP A 143 -13.99 2.94 -8.38
N MET A 144 -14.88 3.93 -8.49
CA MET A 144 -16.29 3.76 -8.17
C MET A 144 -16.96 2.99 -9.31
N VAL A 145 -17.49 1.80 -9.02
CA VAL A 145 -18.15 0.94 -10.03
C VAL A 145 -19.69 0.96 -9.92
N GLY A 146 -20.23 2.02 -9.31
CA GLY A 146 -21.65 2.28 -9.15
C GLY A 146 -22.19 1.82 -7.79
N ASP A 147 -23.36 2.35 -7.40
CA ASP A 147 -24.18 1.97 -6.23
C ASP A 147 -23.45 1.78 -4.89
N GLY A 148 -22.40 2.58 -4.65
CA GLY A 148 -21.59 2.46 -3.43
C GLY A 148 -20.58 1.32 -3.45
N ARG A 149 -20.29 0.75 -4.61
CA ARG A 149 -19.22 -0.24 -4.78
C ARG A 149 -17.95 0.41 -5.32
N ILE A 150 -16.83 -0.07 -4.82
CA ILE A 150 -15.50 0.26 -5.34
C ILE A 150 -14.81 -0.98 -5.86
N ARG A 151 -13.95 -0.78 -6.85
CA ARG A 151 -13.00 -1.77 -7.33
C ARG A 151 -11.58 -1.26 -7.12
N VAL A 152 -10.75 -2.07 -6.46
CA VAL A 152 -9.32 -1.83 -6.29
C VAL A 152 -8.57 -2.72 -7.27
N HIS A 153 -7.75 -2.12 -8.11
CA HIS A 153 -6.99 -2.90 -9.10
C HIS A 153 -5.65 -2.25 -9.43
N ASN A 154 -4.75 -3.00 -10.02
CA ASN A 154 -3.57 -2.47 -10.64
C ASN A 154 -3.79 -2.35 -12.15
N ASP A 155 -3.68 -1.11 -12.63
CA ASP A 155 -3.73 -0.76 -14.04
C ASP A 155 -2.30 -0.74 -14.62
N GLU A 156 -2.15 -1.03 -15.91
CA GLU A 156 -0.86 -0.93 -16.60
C GLU A 156 -0.27 0.49 -16.57
N GLY A 157 -1.11 1.53 -16.54
CA GLY A 157 -0.69 2.92 -16.38
C GLY A 157 -0.03 3.21 -15.02
N LEU A 158 -0.35 2.46 -13.97
CA LEU A 158 0.29 2.56 -12.65
C LEU A 158 1.65 1.89 -12.61
N LYS A 159 1.90 0.87 -13.43
CA LYS A 159 3.23 0.27 -13.59
C LYS A 159 4.25 1.34 -13.95
N GLN A 160 3.92 2.22 -14.87
CA GLN A 160 4.80 3.32 -15.25
C GLN A 160 5.00 4.34 -14.14
N ARG A 161 3.97 4.65 -13.34
CA ARG A 161 4.08 5.60 -12.22
C ARG A 161 4.92 5.05 -11.07
N ASN A 162 4.72 3.80 -10.70
CA ASN A 162 5.48 3.15 -9.63
C ASN A 162 6.95 2.89 -10.04
N MET A 163 7.22 2.59 -11.32
CA MET A 163 8.57 2.48 -11.86
C MET A 163 9.31 3.84 -11.92
N LEU A 164 8.62 4.92 -12.27
CA LEU A 164 9.23 6.25 -12.37
C LEU A 164 9.73 6.80 -11.02
N TRP A 165 9.19 6.32 -9.91
CA TRP A 165 9.61 6.76 -8.57
C TRP A 165 10.69 5.86 -7.94
N GLY A 166 10.80 4.60 -8.38
CA GLY A 166 11.83 3.65 -7.93
C GLY A 166 13.17 3.80 -8.66
N ASP A 167 13.15 4.29 -9.89
CA ASP A 167 14.31 4.31 -10.81
C ASP A 167 14.92 5.69 -11.09
N THR A 168 14.47 6.74 -10.46
CA THR A 168 15.21 8.02 -10.55
C THR A 168 16.52 7.89 -9.79
N LYS A 169 17.52 7.38 -10.48
CA LYS A 169 18.93 7.58 -10.14
C LYS A 169 19.20 9.10 -10.21
N TYR A 170 19.38 9.69 -9.06
CA TYR A 170 20.13 10.93 -8.90
C TYR A 170 21.49 10.61 -8.29
#